data_2d3d6db4e63c38993862d5bd8529e7eb
#
_entry.id   2d3d6db4e63c38993862d5bd8529e7eb
#
_cell.length_a   1.000
_cell.length_b   1.000
_cell.length_c   1.000
_cell.angle_alpha   90.00
_cell.angle_beta   90.00
_cell.angle_gamma   90.00
#
_symmetry.space_group_name_H-M   'P 1'
#
loop_
_entity.id
_entity.type
_entity.pdbx_description
1 polymer ?
#
loop_
_entity_poly.entity_id
_entity_poly.type
_entity_poly.pdbx_seq_one_letter_code
_entity_poly.pdbx_strand_id
1 'polypeptide(L)'
;MSHSDLLTREVIKKTLVNSHVKVRASRDVVGVEVCGSIKNVISIAAGMIEGMNYPESTKAMFITESLHDLKNLIKALGGNKKTILTFAGFGDLLMTATSTKSRNFTFGKMLGENKSKEEIENSKDYNELFKNYSKKITEGDKIKLIEE
;
A
#
# COMPACT_ATOMS: atom_id res chain seq x y z
N MET A 1 -13.84 -20.18 14.68
CA MET A 1 -14.35 -19.34 13.60
C MET A 1 -15.85 -19.60 13.50
N SER A 2 -16.67 -18.57 13.66
CA SER A 2 -18.12 -18.74 13.71
C SER A 2 -18.68 -19.02 12.30
N HIS A 3 -19.86 -19.64 12.25
CA HIS A 3 -20.56 -19.92 10.99
C HIS A 3 -20.92 -18.60 10.26
N SER A 4 -21.21 -17.55 11.02
CA SER A 4 -21.46 -16.19 10.53
C SER A 4 -20.29 -15.59 9.74
N ASP A 5 -19.04 -15.81 10.17
CA ASP A 5 -17.85 -15.28 9.50
C ASP A 5 -17.63 -15.88 8.10
N LEU A 6 -18.01 -17.18 7.94
CA LEU A 6 -17.95 -17.85 6.65
C LEU A 6 -19.02 -17.31 5.69
N LEU A 7 -20.22 -17.12 6.17
CA LEU A 7 -21.35 -16.60 5.39
C LEU A 7 -21.06 -15.17 4.90
N THR A 8 -20.59 -14.31 5.80
CA THR A 8 -20.22 -12.92 5.48
C THR A 8 -19.14 -12.86 4.39
N ARG A 9 -18.11 -13.71 4.46
CA ARG A 9 -17.07 -13.78 3.44
C ARG A 9 -17.58 -14.17 2.07
N GLU A 10 -18.45 -15.19 2.02
CA GLU A 10 -19.02 -15.66 0.75
C GLU A 10 -19.93 -14.60 0.13
N VAL A 11 -20.72 -13.88 0.94
CA VAL A 11 -21.55 -12.77 0.47
C VAL A 11 -20.68 -11.66 -0.11
N ILE A 12 -19.69 -11.17 0.64
CA ILE A 12 -18.77 -10.11 0.18
C ILE A 12 -18.06 -10.52 -1.10
N LYS A 13 -17.56 -11.77 -1.16
CA LYS A 13 -16.88 -12.30 -2.33
C LYS A 13 -17.81 -12.32 -3.55
N LYS A 14 -19.02 -12.81 -3.41
CA LYS A 14 -20.02 -12.85 -4.50
C LYS A 14 -20.42 -11.46 -4.98
N THR A 15 -20.54 -10.49 -4.05
CA THR A 15 -20.93 -9.12 -4.37
C THR A 15 -19.83 -8.37 -5.12
N LEU A 16 -18.55 -8.58 -4.75
CA LEU A 16 -17.42 -7.83 -5.29
C LEU A 16 -16.79 -8.48 -6.53
N VAL A 17 -16.98 -9.79 -6.75
CA VAL A 17 -16.38 -10.48 -7.90
C VAL A 17 -17.15 -10.13 -9.17
N ASN A 18 -16.45 -9.57 -10.16
CA ASN A 18 -16.96 -9.33 -11.50
C ASN A 18 -15.85 -9.54 -12.54
N SER A 19 -16.08 -9.22 -13.81
CA SER A 19 -15.09 -9.39 -14.89
C SER A 19 -13.80 -8.59 -14.69
N HIS A 20 -13.82 -7.53 -13.88
CA HIS A 20 -12.69 -6.61 -13.66
C HIS A 20 -12.09 -6.75 -12.26
N VAL A 21 -12.80 -7.34 -11.30
CA VAL A 21 -12.39 -7.44 -9.90
C VAL A 21 -12.26 -8.89 -9.46
N LYS A 22 -11.05 -9.28 -9.04
CA LYS A 22 -10.75 -10.58 -8.46
C LYS A 22 -10.54 -10.45 -6.96
N VAL A 23 -11.44 -11.05 -6.18
CA VAL A 23 -11.38 -11.01 -4.72
C VAL A 23 -10.73 -12.27 -4.17
N ARG A 24 -9.75 -12.11 -3.29
CA ARG A 24 -9.14 -13.18 -2.51
C ARG A 24 -9.32 -12.92 -1.03
N ALA A 25 -10.01 -13.80 -0.33
CA ALA A 25 -10.16 -13.71 1.12
C ALA A 25 -8.91 -14.26 1.83
N SER A 26 -8.46 -13.56 2.87
CA SER A 26 -7.40 -14.01 3.77
C SER A 26 -7.97 -14.23 5.17
N ARG A 27 -7.37 -15.15 5.93
CA ARG A 27 -7.62 -15.32 7.38
C ARG A 27 -6.51 -14.69 8.22
N ASP A 28 -5.43 -14.29 7.59
CA ASP A 28 -4.28 -13.68 8.25
C ASP A 28 -4.46 -12.16 8.31
N VAL A 29 -5.26 -11.71 9.28
CA VAL A 29 -5.51 -10.28 9.52
C VAL A 29 -4.21 -9.58 9.87
N VAL A 30 -3.42 -10.15 10.79
CA VAL A 30 -2.15 -9.61 11.25
C VAL A 30 -1.19 -9.39 10.08
N GLY A 31 -0.98 -10.42 9.25
CA GLY A 31 -0.08 -10.29 8.10
C GLY A 31 -0.52 -9.23 7.08
N VAL A 32 -1.83 -9.12 6.83
CA VAL A 32 -2.38 -8.11 5.90
C VAL A 32 -2.22 -6.70 6.47
N GLU A 33 -2.52 -6.48 7.76
CA GLU A 33 -2.38 -5.18 8.42
C GLU A 33 -0.92 -4.72 8.49
N VAL A 34 -0.01 -5.62 8.84
CA VAL A 34 1.44 -5.33 8.87
C VAL A 34 1.94 -4.95 7.48
N CYS A 35 1.58 -5.69 6.44
CA CYS A 35 1.92 -5.33 5.06
C CYS A 35 1.39 -3.94 4.68
N GLY A 36 0.11 -3.67 4.96
CA GLY A 36 -0.53 -2.40 4.63
C GLY A 36 0.06 -1.19 5.33
N SER A 37 0.56 -1.36 6.56
CA SER A 37 1.18 -0.29 7.35
C SER A 37 2.62 -0.03 6.92
N ILE A 38 3.43 -1.07 6.86
CA ILE A 38 4.88 -0.95 6.62
C ILE A 38 5.19 -0.58 5.17
N LYS A 39 4.35 -0.97 4.18
CA LYS A 39 4.55 -0.56 2.78
C LYS A 39 4.71 0.95 2.60
N ASN A 40 4.04 1.74 3.42
CA ASN A 40 4.10 3.21 3.31
C ASN A 40 5.49 3.73 3.67
N VAL A 41 6.11 3.18 4.72
CA VAL A 41 7.47 3.53 5.14
C VAL A 41 8.48 3.09 4.07
N ILE A 42 8.36 1.86 3.58
CA ILE A 42 9.24 1.34 2.52
C ILE A 42 9.10 2.18 1.25
N SER A 43 7.89 2.62 0.92
CA SER A 43 7.65 3.46 -0.26
C SER A 43 8.31 4.83 -0.15
N ILE A 44 8.31 5.46 1.04
CA ILE A 44 9.02 6.71 1.27
C ILE A 44 10.52 6.50 1.06
N ALA A 45 11.10 5.46 1.67
CA ALA A 45 12.52 5.19 1.53
C ALA A 45 12.94 4.84 0.09
N ALA A 46 12.11 4.06 -0.63
CA ALA A 46 12.34 3.79 -2.06
C ALA A 46 12.29 5.07 -2.91
N GLY A 47 11.38 5.97 -2.58
CA GLY A 47 11.32 7.31 -3.18
C GLY A 47 12.57 8.13 -2.91
N MET A 48 13.10 8.12 -1.67
CA MET A 48 14.35 8.82 -1.34
C MET A 48 15.53 8.29 -2.16
N ILE A 49 15.66 6.97 -2.30
CA ILE A 49 16.69 6.33 -3.14
C ILE A 49 16.59 6.84 -4.58
N GLU A 50 15.38 6.95 -5.11
CA GLU A 50 15.11 7.50 -6.45
C GLU A 50 15.52 8.97 -6.54
N GLY A 51 15.11 9.81 -5.58
CA GLY A 51 15.43 11.24 -5.55
C GLY A 51 16.91 11.55 -5.39
N MET A 52 17.65 10.66 -4.73
CA MET A 52 19.12 10.71 -4.63
C MET A 52 19.83 10.25 -5.90
N ASN A 53 19.12 9.86 -6.95
CA ASN A 53 19.66 9.34 -8.21
C ASN A 53 20.54 8.10 -8.04
N TYR A 54 20.26 7.23 -7.08
CA TYR A 54 20.92 5.94 -6.97
C TYR A 54 20.50 5.02 -8.15
N PRO A 55 21.35 4.06 -8.54
CA PRO A 55 21.02 3.10 -9.58
C PRO A 55 19.74 2.30 -9.26
N GLU A 56 18.99 1.91 -10.29
CA GLU A 56 17.79 1.06 -10.16
C GLU A 56 18.05 -0.24 -9.40
N SER A 57 19.26 -0.80 -9.52
CA SER A 57 19.69 -1.97 -8.76
C SER A 57 19.72 -1.74 -7.26
N THR A 58 20.07 -0.53 -6.80
CA THR A 58 20.04 -0.16 -5.38
C THR A 58 18.61 -0.16 -4.85
N LYS A 59 17.66 0.41 -5.61
CA LYS A 59 16.24 0.41 -5.25
C LYS A 59 15.66 -1.02 -5.24
N ALA A 60 16.02 -1.83 -6.24
CA ALA A 60 15.59 -3.23 -6.30
C ALA A 60 16.12 -4.06 -5.12
N MET A 61 17.40 -3.88 -4.76
CA MET A 61 18.01 -4.51 -3.58
C MET A 61 17.30 -4.08 -2.30
N PHE A 62 17.08 -2.78 -2.11
CA PHE A 62 16.35 -2.24 -0.95
C PHE A 62 14.96 -2.85 -0.79
N ILE A 63 14.18 -2.94 -1.88
CA ILE A 63 12.84 -3.55 -1.86
C ILE A 63 12.94 -5.04 -1.49
N THR A 64 13.93 -5.75 -2.01
CA THR A 64 14.13 -7.18 -1.73
C THR A 64 14.46 -7.43 -0.25
N GLU A 65 15.38 -6.66 0.33
CA GLU A 65 15.71 -6.75 1.76
C GLU A 65 14.52 -6.35 2.63
N SER A 66 13.80 -5.30 2.25
CA SER A 66 12.57 -4.88 2.95
C SER A 66 11.51 -5.99 2.98
N LEU A 67 11.37 -6.78 1.92
CA LEU A 67 10.46 -7.93 1.89
C LEU A 67 10.91 -9.03 2.86
N HIS A 68 12.24 -9.24 2.98
CA HIS A 68 12.78 -10.21 3.93
C HIS A 68 12.48 -9.80 5.38
N ASP A 69 12.71 -8.54 5.71
CA ASP A 69 12.43 -7.99 7.04
C ASP A 69 10.95 -7.99 7.36
N LEU A 70 10.11 -7.59 6.41
CA LEU A 70 8.66 -7.60 6.56
C LEU A 70 8.12 -9.00 6.81
N LYS A 71 8.64 -10.01 6.12
CA LYS A 71 8.30 -11.43 6.36
C LYS A 71 8.64 -11.86 7.80
N ASN A 72 9.80 -11.43 8.32
CA ASN A 72 10.23 -11.73 9.69
C ASN A 72 9.36 -10.99 10.71
N LEU A 73 9.01 -9.74 10.45
CA LEU A 73 8.12 -8.94 11.29
C LEU A 73 6.71 -9.55 11.36
N ILE A 74 6.13 -9.97 10.23
CA ILE A 74 4.83 -10.65 10.19
C ILE A 74 4.87 -11.89 11.10
N LYS A 75 5.93 -12.71 11.01
CA LYS A 75 6.09 -13.89 11.86
C LYS A 75 6.20 -13.53 13.34
N ALA A 76 6.98 -12.51 13.68
CA ALA A 76 7.20 -12.07 15.06
C ALA A 76 5.88 -11.57 15.71
N LEU A 77 5.00 -10.96 14.93
CA LEU A 77 3.69 -10.48 15.36
C LEU A 77 2.59 -11.54 15.33
N GLY A 78 2.93 -12.80 15.03
CA GLY A 78 1.97 -13.92 15.03
C GLY A 78 1.19 -14.10 13.73
N GLY A 79 1.54 -13.36 12.67
CA GLY A 79 0.96 -13.51 11.33
C GLY A 79 1.60 -14.64 10.52
N ASN A 80 1.02 -14.93 9.38
CA ASN A 80 1.51 -15.95 8.45
C ASN A 80 2.51 -15.34 7.46
N LYS A 81 3.78 -15.75 7.56
CA LYS A 81 4.86 -15.29 6.67
C LYS A 81 4.60 -15.50 5.17
N LYS A 82 3.65 -16.38 4.78
CA LYS A 82 3.26 -16.59 3.38
C LYS A 82 2.42 -15.44 2.83
N THR A 83 1.82 -14.61 3.69
CA THR A 83 1.03 -13.44 3.30
C THR A 83 1.85 -12.43 2.50
N ILE A 84 3.18 -12.36 2.74
CA ILE A 84 4.09 -11.54 1.95
C ILE A 84 4.07 -11.86 0.45
N LEU A 85 3.81 -13.10 0.06
CA LEU A 85 3.75 -13.55 -1.35
C LEU A 85 2.40 -13.30 -2.02
N THR A 86 1.45 -12.68 -1.32
CA THR A 86 0.14 -12.33 -1.85
C THR A 86 0.14 -10.92 -2.45
N PHE A 87 -0.97 -10.55 -3.12
CA PHE A 87 -1.14 -9.17 -3.58
C PHE A 87 -1.14 -8.16 -2.43
N ALA A 88 -1.75 -8.49 -1.27
CA ALA A 88 -1.74 -7.65 -0.08
C ALA A 88 -0.34 -7.47 0.55
N GLY A 89 0.61 -8.35 0.24
CA GLY A 89 2.03 -8.23 0.60
C GLY A 89 2.84 -7.61 -0.55
N PHE A 90 3.49 -8.46 -1.33
CA PHE A 90 4.42 -8.05 -2.39
C PHE A 90 3.78 -7.18 -3.46
N GLY A 91 2.57 -7.53 -3.93
CA GLY A 91 1.93 -6.81 -5.03
C GLY A 91 1.63 -5.35 -4.67
N ASP A 92 1.06 -5.12 -3.50
CA ASP A 92 0.71 -3.78 -3.01
C ASP A 92 1.97 -2.97 -2.66
N LEU A 93 2.98 -3.61 -2.06
CA LEU A 93 4.27 -2.97 -1.80
C LEU A 93 4.94 -2.53 -3.10
N LEU A 94 5.07 -3.44 -4.07
CA LEU A 94 5.75 -3.14 -5.34
C LEU A 94 5.05 -1.99 -6.07
N MET A 95 3.72 -2.05 -6.19
CA MET A 95 2.93 -0.99 -6.83
C MET A 95 3.11 0.36 -6.13
N THR A 96 3.23 0.37 -4.79
CA THR A 96 3.36 1.61 -4.02
C THR A 96 4.78 2.16 -4.03
N ALA A 97 5.79 1.28 -3.95
CA ALA A 97 7.21 1.65 -3.85
C ALA A 97 7.89 1.95 -5.20
N THR A 98 7.19 1.75 -6.34
CA THR A 98 7.76 2.01 -7.67
C THR A 98 6.94 2.99 -8.52
N SER A 99 5.85 3.52 -7.98
CA SER A 99 4.93 4.36 -8.74
C SER A 99 4.97 5.82 -8.31
N THR A 100 5.19 6.72 -9.25
CA THR A 100 5.05 8.17 -9.05
C THR A 100 3.62 8.61 -8.73
N LYS A 101 2.63 7.74 -8.90
CA LYS A 101 1.25 7.97 -8.45
C LYS A 101 1.08 7.70 -6.94
N SER A 102 2.06 7.11 -6.29
CA SER A 102 2.08 6.90 -4.84
C SER A 102 2.53 8.18 -4.15
N ARG A 103 1.68 8.71 -3.26
CA ARG A 103 2.02 9.91 -2.46
C ARG A 103 3.26 9.69 -1.59
N ASN A 104 3.37 8.52 -1.00
CA ASN A 104 4.50 8.16 -0.14
C ASN A 104 5.81 8.09 -0.94
N PHE A 105 5.78 7.46 -2.12
CA PHE A 105 6.94 7.41 -3.01
C PHE A 105 7.33 8.82 -3.49
N THR A 106 6.36 9.62 -3.95
CA THR A 106 6.60 10.99 -4.43
C THR A 106 7.13 11.90 -3.31
N PHE A 107 6.57 11.80 -2.10
CA PHE A 107 7.11 12.49 -0.93
C PHE A 107 8.56 12.10 -0.65
N GLY A 108 8.86 10.80 -0.62
CA GLY A 108 10.22 10.31 -0.45
C GLY A 108 11.18 10.79 -1.53
N LYS A 109 10.74 10.80 -2.79
CA LYS A 109 11.54 11.29 -3.91
C LYS A 109 11.92 12.76 -3.74
N MET A 110 10.97 13.60 -3.37
CA MET A 110 11.22 15.01 -3.12
C MET A 110 12.17 15.25 -1.93
N LEU A 111 12.07 14.43 -0.87
CA LEU A 111 13.06 14.44 0.23
C LEU A 111 14.45 14.04 -0.26
N GLY A 112 14.56 13.01 -1.11
CA GLY A 112 15.83 12.58 -1.70
C GLY A 112 16.46 13.65 -2.62
N GLU A 113 15.63 14.52 -3.21
CA GLU A 113 16.04 15.70 -3.97
C GLU A 113 16.43 16.90 -3.06
N ASN A 114 16.54 16.71 -1.73
CA ASN A 114 16.83 17.72 -0.71
C ASN A 114 15.79 18.85 -0.61
N LYS A 115 14.54 18.63 -0.99
CA LYS A 115 13.46 19.60 -0.77
C LYS A 115 13.04 19.61 0.69
N SER A 116 12.80 20.80 1.24
CA SER A 116 12.24 20.96 2.59
C SER A 116 10.79 20.45 2.64
N LYS A 117 10.28 20.18 3.84
CA LYS A 117 8.89 19.75 4.04
C LYS A 117 7.91 20.80 3.51
N GLU A 118 8.17 22.09 3.75
CA GLU A 118 7.34 23.18 3.27
C GLU A 118 7.33 23.27 1.74
N GLU A 119 8.46 23.06 1.08
CA GLU A 119 8.55 23.02 -0.39
C GLU A 119 7.75 21.85 -0.98
N ILE A 120 7.79 20.70 -0.31
CA ILE A 120 7.03 19.52 -0.74
C ILE A 120 5.52 19.75 -0.59
N GLU A 121 5.07 20.24 0.57
CA GLU A 121 3.66 20.50 0.85
C GLU A 121 3.08 21.59 -0.07
N ASN A 122 3.89 22.52 -0.55
CA ASN A 122 3.50 23.56 -1.50
C ASN A 122 3.68 23.14 -2.96
N SER A 123 4.27 21.98 -3.25
CA SER A 123 4.48 21.52 -4.62
C SER A 123 3.17 21.18 -5.32
N LYS A 124 3.07 21.56 -6.61
CA LYS A 124 1.89 21.28 -7.42
C LYS A 124 1.65 19.78 -7.56
N ASP A 125 2.69 19.01 -7.80
CA ASP A 125 2.63 17.56 -8.02
C ASP A 125 2.11 16.83 -6.76
N TYR A 126 2.61 17.20 -5.57
CA TYR A 126 2.14 16.62 -4.31
C TYR A 126 0.69 16.99 -4.02
N ASN A 127 0.31 18.25 -4.25
CA ASN A 127 -1.04 18.73 -4.05
C ASN A 127 -2.06 18.10 -5.02
N GLU A 128 -1.69 17.83 -6.27
CA GLU A 128 -2.54 17.12 -7.24
C GLU A 128 -2.83 15.68 -6.79
N LEU A 129 -1.81 14.98 -6.27
CA LEU A 129 -1.99 13.64 -5.71
C LEU A 129 -2.92 13.65 -4.48
N PHE A 130 -2.84 14.70 -3.66
CA PHE A 130 -3.69 14.86 -2.48
C PHE A 130 -5.15 15.16 -2.85
N LYS A 131 -5.37 16.06 -3.80
CA LYS A 131 -6.71 16.41 -4.31
C LYS A 131 -7.39 15.20 -4.95
N ASN A 132 -6.68 14.42 -5.75
CA ASN A 132 -7.22 13.23 -6.39
C ASN A 132 -7.61 12.16 -5.36
N TYR A 133 -6.90 12.06 -4.23
CA TYR A 133 -7.23 11.14 -3.16
C TYR A 133 -8.46 11.60 -2.37
N SER A 134 -8.53 12.86 -2.00
CA SER A 134 -9.68 13.45 -1.29
C SER A 134 -10.96 13.31 -2.09
N LYS A 135 -10.90 13.51 -3.42
CA LYS A 135 -12.05 13.31 -4.31
C LYS A 135 -12.53 11.86 -4.31
N LYS A 136 -11.61 10.89 -4.32
CA LYS A 136 -11.98 9.46 -4.26
C LYS A 136 -12.63 9.05 -2.94
N ILE A 137 -12.19 9.63 -1.81
CA ILE A 137 -12.82 9.39 -0.50
C ILE A 137 -14.25 9.94 -0.51
N THR A 138 -14.45 11.17 -0.99
CA THR A 138 -15.77 11.79 -1.02
C THR A 138 -16.74 11.03 -1.94
N GLU A 139 -16.27 10.46 -3.05
CA GLU A 139 -17.08 9.59 -3.92
C GLU A 139 -17.39 8.24 -3.26
N GLY A 140 -16.46 7.67 -2.49
CA GLY A 140 -16.66 6.43 -1.72
C GLY A 140 -17.65 6.60 -0.57
N ASP A 141 -17.62 7.74 0.12
CA ASP A 141 -18.56 8.05 1.20
C ASP A 141 -19.98 8.31 0.69
N LYS A 142 -20.15 8.80 -0.54
CA LYS A 142 -21.45 8.94 -1.20
C LYS A 142 -22.13 7.60 -1.49
N ILE A 143 -21.36 6.54 -1.72
CA ILE A 143 -21.89 5.20 -1.93
C ILE A 143 -22.48 4.63 -0.63
N LYS A 144 -21.91 4.96 0.53
CA LYS A 144 -22.43 4.55 1.85
C LYS A 144 -23.75 5.21 2.23
N LEU A 145 -24.03 6.42 1.75
CA LEU A 145 -25.25 7.19 2.05
C LEU A 145 -26.45 6.80 1.20
N ILE A 146 -26.31 5.91 0.24
CA ILE A 146 -27.39 5.43 -0.64
C ILE A 146 -27.98 4.10 -0.13
N GLU A 147 -27.35 3.46 0.87
CA GLU A 147 -27.78 2.17 1.44
C GLU A 147 -28.50 2.29 2.80
N GLU A 148 -28.79 3.50 3.27
CA GLU A 148 -29.72 3.78 4.38
C GLU A 148 -31.08 4.27 3.85
#